data_465d544e7d3cc8688319fdcbaa5322a6
#
_entry.id   465d544e7d3cc8688319fdcbaa5322a6
#
_cell.length_a   1.000
_cell.length_b   1.000
_cell.length_c   1.000
_cell.angle_alpha   90.00
_cell.angle_beta   90.00
_cell.angle_gamma   90.00
#
_symmetry.space_group_name_H-M   'P 1'
#
loop_
_entity.id
_entity.type
_entity.pdbx_description
1 polymer ?
#
loop_
_entity_poly.entity_id
_entity_poly.type
_entity_poly.pdbx_seq_one_letter_code
_entity_poly.pdbx_strand_id
1 'polypeptide(L)'
;VICSITGLVLLSSGTWLKKFENKFQQADTVVLSGAYHELDPDGKSAVSEHVLGNKPLPFYTGSLEVRNGQILNTDITLLHARSFADSVRVKEGKSLFSGTLPVRDGRIELPMNKERAVYLTGKSLLHSAPLSTEAFKKGFLGDWGQFIIPLSLLLFAFSTTIAWSYYGDRAVTYLWGTKYVRVYHVIYIVGFFLASFTDTTIVWTLSGITVALMTLPNLIGILLLHREVKNSVNEYWRRMKEK
;
A
#
# COMPACT_ATOMS: atom_id res chain seq x y z
N VAL A 1 -3.40 16.52 -12.32
CA VAL A 1 -4.79 16.38 -12.80
C VAL A 1 -5.42 15.11 -12.22
N ILE A 2 -4.88 13.91 -12.47
CA ILE A 2 -5.49 12.63 -12.01
C ILE A 2 -5.63 12.60 -10.49
N CYS A 3 -4.55 12.88 -9.74
CA CYS A 3 -4.58 12.89 -8.27
C CYS A 3 -5.57 13.91 -7.71
N SER A 4 -5.69 15.08 -8.34
CA SER A 4 -6.64 16.11 -7.92
C SER A 4 -8.09 15.66 -8.13
N ILE A 5 -8.39 15.05 -9.27
CA ILE A 5 -9.72 14.50 -9.56
C ILE A 5 -10.07 13.39 -8.57
N THR A 6 -9.16 12.44 -8.36
CA THR A 6 -9.38 11.35 -7.39
C THR A 6 -9.59 11.89 -5.98
N GLY A 7 -8.79 12.88 -5.56
CA GLY A 7 -8.95 13.55 -4.27
C GLY A 7 -10.31 14.24 -4.12
N LEU A 8 -10.76 14.96 -5.14
CA LEU A 8 -12.09 15.61 -5.15
C LEU A 8 -13.22 14.59 -5.07
N VAL A 9 -13.13 13.49 -5.82
CA VAL A 9 -14.14 12.41 -5.77
C VAL A 9 -14.18 11.76 -4.38
N LEU A 10 -13.02 11.52 -3.76
CA LEU A 10 -12.95 11.00 -2.40
C LEU A 10 -13.62 11.93 -1.40
N LEU A 11 -13.28 13.21 -1.42
CA LEU A 11 -13.84 14.21 -0.51
C LEU A 11 -15.35 14.37 -0.70
N SER A 12 -15.82 14.50 -1.94
CA SER A 12 -17.24 14.71 -2.26
C SER A 12 -18.11 13.48 -1.96
N SER A 13 -17.55 12.26 -2.09
CA SER A 13 -18.29 11.03 -1.84
C SER A 13 -18.56 10.74 -0.36
N GLY A 14 -17.77 11.33 0.55
CA GLY A 14 -17.80 11.04 1.99
C GLY A 14 -17.44 9.59 2.34
N THR A 15 -16.87 8.84 1.40
CA THR A 15 -16.55 7.40 1.58
C THR A 15 -15.46 7.19 2.61
N TRP A 16 -14.54 8.13 2.74
CA TRP A 16 -13.43 8.09 3.69
C TRP A 16 -13.84 8.14 5.16
N LEU A 17 -15.09 8.52 5.46
CA LEU A 17 -15.67 8.55 6.81
C LEU A 17 -16.44 7.27 7.17
N LYS A 18 -16.64 6.36 6.21
CA LYS A 18 -17.52 5.20 6.40
C LYS A 18 -16.71 3.92 6.49
N LYS A 19 -17.12 3.07 7.44
CA LYS A 19 -16.60 1.70 7.54
C LYS A 19 -17.34 0.79 6.59
N PHE A 20 -16.61 -0.08 5.92
CA PHE A 20 -17.12 -1.08 4.98
C PHE A 20 -16.74 -2.47 5.45
N GLU A 21 -17.61 -3.44 5.16
CA GLU A 21 -17.27 -4.84 5.40
C GLU A 21 -16.20 -5.27 4.41
N ASN A 22 -15.10 -5.78 4.93
CA ASN A 22 -13.97 -6.23 4.11
C ASN A 22 -13.25 -7.41 4.78
N LYS A 23 -12.38 -8.05 3.99
CA LYS A 23 -11.44 -9.05 4.49
C LYS A 23 -10.19 -8.32 4.99
N PHE A 24 -9.83 -8.57 6.24
CA PHE A 24 -8.68 -7.93 6.86
C PHE A 24 -7.39 -8.51 6.32
N GLN A 25 -6.47 -7.62 5.95
CA GLN A 25 -5.11 -8.00 5.61
C GLN A 25 -4.30 -8.15 6.91
N GLN A 26 -3.56 -9.23 7.03
CA GLN A 26 -2.77 -9.49 8.23
C GLN A 26 -1.73 -8.39 8.52
N ALA A 27 -1.13 -7.84 7.47
CA ALA A 27 -0.16 -6.75 7.58
C ALA A 27 -0.75 -5.45 8.16
N ASP A 28 -2.04 -5.21 7.92
CA ASP A 28 -2.76 -3.99 8.33
C ASP A 28 -3.59 -4.19 9.60
N THR A 29 -3.53 -5.38 10.20
CA THR A 29 -4.28 -5.75 11.41
C THR A 29 -3.36 -5.73 12.61
N VAL A 30 -3.76 -4.97 13.63
CA VAL A 30 -3.01 -4.83 14.89
C VAL A 30 -3.94 -5.05 16.06
N VAL A 31 -3.47 -5.80 17.06
CA VAL A 31 -4.15 -6.03 18.33
C VAL A 31 -3.44 -5.25 19.43
N LEU A 32 -4.14 -4.30 20.03
CA LEU A 32 -3.66 -3.53 21.17
C LEU A 32 -4.13 -4.16 22.47
N SER A 33 -3.30 -4.06 23.50
CA SER A 33 -3.66 -4.41 24.87
C SER A 33 -4.45 -3.26 25.49
N GLY A 34 -5.65 -3.59 25.99
CA GLY A 34 -6.60 -2.63 26.55
C GLY A 34 -7.86 -2.50 25.70
N ALA A 35 -8.99 -2.30 26.37
CA ALA A 35 -10.30 -2.10 25.76
C ALA A 35 -10.51 -0.61 25.44
N TYR A 36 -10.15 -0.20 24.22
CA TYR A 36 -10.43 1.15 23.72
C TYR A 36 -11.67 1.11 22.83
N HIS A 37 -12.56 2.06 23.03
CA HIS A 37 -13.80 2.14 22.24
C HIS A 37 -13.82 3.42 21.40
N GLU A 38 -14.30 3.32 20.17
CA GLU A 38 -14.38 4.48 19.26
C GLU A 38 -15.39 5.54 19.75
N LEU A 39 -16.41 5.11 20.52
CA LEU A 39 -17.42 5.99 21.09
C LEU A 39 -16.95 6.70 22.36
N ASP A 40 -15.89 6.22 22.98
CA ASP A 40 -15.25 6.85 24.13
C ASP A 40 -14.24 7.91 23.65
N PRO A 41 -14.41 9.20 24.00
CA PRO A 41 -13.51 10.26 23.58
C PRO A 41 -12.05 10.02 23.98
N ASP A 42 -11.81 9.48 25.17
CA ASP A 42 -10.47 9.23 25.70
C ASP A 42 -9.82 8.04 24.95
N GLY A 43 -10.57 6.95 24.75
CA GLY A 43 -10.14 5.80 23.99
C GLY A 43 -9.83 6.14 22.54
N LYS A 44 -10.70 6.94 21.91
CA LYS A 44 -10.49 7.43 20.53
C LYS A 44 -9.26 8.32 20.43
N SER A 45 -9.06 9.24 21.39
CA SER A 45 -7.88 10.11 21.42
C SER A 45 -6.60 9.30 21.57
N ALA A 46 -6.57 8.34 22.52
CA ALA A 46 -5.41 7.49 22.77
C ALA A 46 -5.00 6.67 21.51
N VAL A 47 -5.98 6.06 20.81
CA VAL A 47 -5.73 5.32 19.59
C VAL A 47 -5.30 6.26 18.45
N SER A 48 -5.88 7.45 18.34
CA SER A 48 -5.47 8.44 17.33
C SER A 48 -4.01 8.86 17.53
N GLU A 49 -3.59 9.15 18.76
CA GLU A 49 -2.21 9.49 19.08
C GLU A 49 -1.24 8.33 18.76
N HIS A 50 -1.66 7.10 19.06
CA HIS A 50 -0.89 5.91 18.69
C HIS A 50 -0.71 5.78 17.18
N VAL A 51 -1.78 5.93 16.40
CA VAL A 51 -1.76 5.84 14.93
C VAL A 51 -0.91 6.95 14.30
N LEU A 52 -0.88 8.14 14.89
CA LEU A 52 -0.04 9.25 14.48
C LEU A 52 1.43 9.10 14.91
N GLY A 53 1.75 8.10 15.75
CA GLY A 53 3.11 7.86 16.26
C GLY A 53 3.51 8.77 17.42
N ASN A 54 2.59 9.57 17.98
CA ASN A 54 2.88 10.50 19.08
C ASN A 54 3.00 9.78 20.43
N LYS A 55 2.11 8.82 20.69
CA LYS A 55 2.08 8.07 21.95
C LYS A 55 1.82 6.58 21.66
N PRO A 56 2.84 5.72 21.73
CA PRO A 56 2.65 4.30 21.46
C PRO A 56 1.79 3.64 22.56
N LEU A 57 0.81 2.85 22.13
CA LEU A 57 0.03 1.98 23.02
C LEU A 57 0.66 0.58 23.03
N PRO A 58 0.50 -0.18 24.14
CA PRO A 58 1.06 -1.51 24.25
C PRO A 58 0.39 -2.48 23.26
N PHE A 59 1.20 -3.25 22.56
CA PHE A 59 0.73 -4.33 21.72
C PHE A 59 0.32 -5.55 22.56
N TYR A 60 -0.74 -6.21 22.16
CA TYR A 60 -1.16 -7.44 22.81
C TYR A 60 -0.25 -8.60 22.41
N THR A 61 0.18 -9.37 23.39
CA THR A 61 0.89 -10.64 23.19
C THR A 61 0.19 -11.71 24.02
N GLY A 62 -0.28 -12.78 23.39
CA GLY A 62 -1.05 -13.81 24.04
C GLY A 62 -1.82 -14.66 23.03
N SER A 63 -3.01 -15.08 23.38
CA SER A 63 -3.88 -15.89 22.54
C SER A 63 -5.27 -15.25 22.43
N LEU A 64 -5.84 -15.27 21.23
CA LEU A 64 -7.24 -14.92 20.99
C LEU A 64 -8.08 -16.17 21.04
N GLU A 65 -9.05 -16.20 21.95
CA GLU A 65 -10.04 -17.27 22.00
C GLU A 65 -11.18 -16.95 21.03
N VAL A 66 -11.41 -17.82 20.07
CA VAL A 66 -12.45 -17.65 19.06
C VAL A 66 -13.48 -18.78 19.19
N ARG A 67 -14.75 -18.42 19.32
CA ARG A 67 -15.88 -19.34 19.31
C ARG A 67 -16.91 -18.91 18.27
N ASN A 68 -17.26 -19.81 17.36
CA ASN A 68 -18.19 -19.51 16.26
C ASN A 68 -17.83 -18.19 15.53
N GLY A 69 -16.56 -17.99 15.24
CA GLY A 69 -16.05 -16.80 14.55
C GLY A 69 -15.99 -15.54 15.40
N GLN A 70 -16.43 -15.54 16.66
CA GLN A 70 -16.38 -14.38 17.55
C GLN A 70 -15.15 -14.47 18.45
N ILE A 71 -14.45 -13.37 18.60
CA ILE A 71 -13.32 -13.23 19.53
C ILE A 71 -13.93 -12.95 20.92
N LEU A 72 -13.54 -13.75 21.92
CA LEU A 72 -14.08 -13.68 23.28
C LEU A 72 -13.28 -12.76 24.21
N ASN A 73 -12.05 -12.43 23.83
CA ASN A 73 -11.19 -11.54 24.60
C ASN A 73 -11.82 -10.13 24.70
N THR A 74 -12.00 -9.62 25.92
CA THR A 74 -12.61 -8.29 26.19
C THR A 74 -11.60 -7.20 26.42
N ASP A 75 -10.36 -7.57 26.82
CA ASP A 75 -9.32 -6.61 27.19
C ASP A 75 -8.38 -6.27 26.03
N ILE A 76 -8.91 -6.28 24.84
CA ILE A 76 -8.16 -6.01 23.62
C ILE A 76 -8.91 -5.05 22.70
N THR A 77 -8.15 -4.32 21.90
CA THR A 77 -8.69 -3.51 20.80
C THR A 77 -8.07 -3.95 19.49
N LEU A 78 -8.91 -4.22 18.51
CA LEU A 78 -8.50 -4.65 17.19
C LEU A 78 -8.58 -3.47 16.24
N LEU A 79 -7.43 -3.14 15.64
CA LEU A 79 -7.33 -2.12 14.61
C LEU A 79 -7.11 -2.80 13.26
N HIS A 80 -7.74 -2.27 12.23
CA HIS A 80 -7.46 -2.62 10.84
C HIS A 80 -7.37 -1.35 10.00
N ALA A 81 -6.34 -1.26 9.17
CA ALA A 81 -6.11 -0.09 8.31
C ALA A 81 -6.13 1.24 9.09
N ARG A 82 -5.51 1.25 10.27
CA ARG A 82 -5.43 2.42 11.18
C ARG A 82 -6.79 2.92 11.70
N SER A 83 -7.79 2.05 11.73
CA SER A 83 -9.11 2.35 12.28
C SER A 83 -9.59 1.25 13.21
N PHE A 84 -10.53 1.57 14.11
CA PHE A 84 -11.20 0.57 14.93
C PHE A 84 -11.93 -0.43 14.02
N ALA A 85 -11.68 -1.71 14.28
CA ALA A 85 -12.33 -2.80 13.57
C ALA A 85 -13.62 -3.19 14.29
N ASP A 86 -14.77 -3.11 13.59
CA ASP A 86 -16.08 -3.46 14.14
C ASP A 86 -16.57 -4.79 13.59
N SER A 87 -17.42 -5.46 14.38
CA SER A 87 -18.08 -6.71 14.00
C SER A 87 -17.11 -7.75 13.45
N VAL A 88 -15.94 -7.87 14.07
CA VAL A 88 -14.89 -8.77 13.61
C VAL A 88 -15.32 -10.22 13.74
N ARG A 89 -15.12 -10.98 12.67
CA ARG A 89 -15.36 -12.43 12.62
C ARG A 89 -14.18 -13.14 12.03
N VAL A 90 -13.83 -14.27 12.64
CA VAL A 90 -12.80 -15.17 12.15
C VAL A 90 -13.45 -16.28 11.35
N LYS A 91 -12.98 -16.49 10.13
CA LYS A 91 -13.51 -17.50 9.20
C LYS A 91 -12.39 -18.47 8.78
N GLU A 92 -12.77 -19.72 8.57
CA GLU A 92 -11.94 -20.76 7.97
C GLU A 92 -12.59 -21.21 6.66
N GLY A 93 -12.06 -20.74 5.53
CA GLY A 93 -12.73 -20.93 4.24
C GLY A 93 -14.14 -20.33 4.21
N LYS A 94 -15.19 -21.16 4.12
CA LYS A 94 -16.59 -20.73 4.14
C LYS A 94 -17.25 -20.85 5.53
N SER A 95 -16.59 -21.49 6.50
CA SER A 95 -17.12 -21.76 7.83
C SER A 95 -16.62 -20.74 8.86
N LEU A 96 -17.32 -20.65 10.00
CA LEU A 96 -16.83 -19.88 11.15
C LEU A 96 -15.75 -20.66 11.88
N PHE A 97 -14.66 -19.99 12.21
CA PHE A 97 -13.55 -20.59 12.94
C PHE A 97 -13.87 -20.70 14.45
N SER A 98 -13.45 -21.78 15.08
CA SER A 98 -13.44 -21.94 16.54
C SER A 98 -12.11 -22.55 16.95
N GLY A 99 -11.42 -21.90 17.87
CA GLY A 99 -10.10 -22.29 18.31
C GLY A 99 -9.33 -21.12 18.88
N THR A 100 -8.03 -21.29 19.01
CA THR A 100 -7.13 -20.27 19.58
C THR A 100 -6.19 -19.75 18.51
N LEU A 101 -6.00 -18.46 18.44
CA LEU A 101 -5.05 -17.80 17.53
C LEU A 101 -3.96 -17.11 18.34
N PRO A 102 -2.68 -17.46 18.17
CA PRO A 102 -1.59 -16.78 18.84
C PRO A 102 -1.40 -15.37 18.29
N VAL A 103 -1.06 -14.45 19.19
CA VAL A 103 -0.74 -13.05 18.87
C VAL A 103 0.64 -12.73 19.47
N ARG A 104 1.53 -12.20 18.66
CA ARG A 104 2.84 -11.71 19.08
C ARG A 104 3.03 -10.26 18.64
N ASP A 105 3.36 -9.40 19.58
CA ASP A 105 3.57 -7.96 19.32
C ASP A 105 2.45 -7.34 18.49
N GLY A 106 1.20 -7.64 18.87
CA GLY A 106 0.00 -7.14 18.20
C GLY A 106 -0.31 -7.78 16.84
N ARG A 107 0.47 -8.76 16.37
CA ARG A 107 0.23 -9.45 15.10
C ARG A 107 -0.38 -10.80 15.32
N ILE A 108 -1.48 -11.09 14.66
CA ILE A 108 -2.17 -12.38 14.74
C ILE A 108 -1.43 -13.36 13.85
N GLU A 109 -0.95 -14.46 14.42
CA GLU A 109 -0.36 -15.57 13.67
C GLU A 109 -1.49 -16.47 13.15
N LEU A 110 -1.84 -16.32 11.88
CA LEU A 110 -2.85 -17.14 11.25
C LEU A 110 -2.23 -18.48 10.82
N PRO A 111 -2.87 -19.62 11.12
CA PRO A 111 -2.35 -20.92 10.70
C PRO A 111 -2.37 -21.01 9.16
N MET A 112 -1.18 -21.19 8.58
CA MET A 112 -1.02 -21.42 7.15
C MET A 112 -1.37 -22.88 6.81
N ASN A 113 -2.64 -23.19 6.75
CA ASN A 113 -3.06 -24.47 6.18
C ASN A 113 -3.40 -24.27 4.69
N LYS A 114 -2.71 -25.02 3.82
CA LYS A 114 -2.90 -24.90 2.36
C LYS A 114 -4.33 -25.22 1.91
N GLU A 115 -5.08 -26.01 2.69
CA GLU A 115 -6.44 -26.43 2.34
C GLU A 115 -7.54 -25.48 2.87
N ARG A 116 -7.31 -24.80 3.98
CA ARG A 116 -8.31 -23.92 4.62
C ARG A 116 -7.65 -22.70 5.24
N ALA A 117 -7.56 -21.63 4.47
CA ALA A 117 -7.01 -20.38 4.98
C ALA A 117 -7.94 -19.76 6.05
N VAL A 118 -7.38 -19.48 7.21
CA VAL A 118 -8.05 -18.71 8.27
C VAL A 118 -7.85 -17.21 7.96
N TYR A 119 -8.92 -16.43 8.06
CA TYR A 119 -8.87 -14.99 7.83
C TYR A 119 -9.91 -14.26 8.67
N LEU A 120 -9.67 -12.97 8.91
CA LEU A 120 -10.58 -12.09 9.61
C LEU A 120 -11.41 -11.29 8.61
N THR A 121 -12.68 -11.06 8.96
CA THR A 121 -13.58 -10.15 8.26
C THR A 121 -14.24 -9.24 9.28
N GLY A 122 -14.63 -8.05 8.85
CA GLY A 122 -15.29 -7.08 9.71
C GLY A 122 -15.44 -5.74 9.02
N LYS A 123 -15.90 -4.74 9.76
CA LYS A 123 -16.04 -3.37 9.25
C LYS A 123 -14.86 -2.52 9.70
N SER A 124 -14.20 -1.88 8.75
CA SER A 124 -13.14 -0.90 9.00
C SER A 124 -13.14 0.18 7.92
N LEU A 125 -12.38 1.23 8.11
CA LEU A 125 -12.13 2.20 7.05
C LEU A 125 -11.38 1.52 5.91
N LEU A 126 -11.72 1.88 4.69
CA LEU A 126 -10.96 1.47 3.52
C LEU A 126 -9.78 2.41 3.29
N HIS A 127 -8.72 1.90 2.68
CA HIS A 127 -7.58 2.70 2.23
C HIS A 127 -7.15 2.30 0.82
N SER A 128 -6.30 3.13 0.18
CA SER A 128 -5.73 2.87 -1.14
C SER A 128 -6.78 2.66 -2.25
N ALA A 129 -6.57 1.72 -3.15
CA ALA A 129 -7.42 1.46 -4.30
C ALA A 129 -8.88 1.09 -3.95
N PRO A 130 -9.19 0.26 -2.94
CA PRO A 130 -10.55 -0.02 -2.51
C PRO A 130 -11.36 1.23 -2.12
N LEU A 131 -10.73 2.16 -1.38
CA LEU A 131 -11.37 3.43 -1.01
C LEU A 131 -11.73 4.26 -2.24
N SER A 132 -10.79 4.40 -3.18
CA SER A 132 -11.03 5.12 -4.43
C SER A 132 -12.11 4.46 -5.28
N THR A 133 -12.12 3.13 -5.35
CA THR A 133 -13.14 2.36 -6.07
C THR A 133 -14.54 2.61 -5.53
N GLU A 134 -14.71 2.57 -4.20
CA GLU A 134 -15.99 2.87 -3.56
C GLU A 134 -16.42 4.33 -3.75
N ALA A 135 -15.46 5.26 -3.76
CA ALA A 135 -15.76 6.66 -4.02
C ALA A 135 -16.28 6.89 -5.45
N PHE A 136 -15.64 6.29 -6.45
CA PHE A 136 -16.10 6.37 -7.84
C PHE A 136 -17.45 5.66 -8.08
N LYS A 137 -17.71 4.57 -7.35
CA LYS A 137 -19.01 3.88 -7.38
C LYS A 137 -20.15 4.77 -6.91
N LYS A 138 -19.90 5.66 -5.94
CA LYS A 138 -20.90 6.64 -5.47
C LYS A 138 -21.06 7.85 -6.37
N GLY A 139 -20.21 8.01 -7.37
CA GLY A 139 -20.31 9.08 -8.36
C GLY A 139 -21.46 8.85 -9.35
N PHE A 140 -21.54 9.74 -10.35
CA PHE A 140 -22.61 9.72 -11.37
C PHE A 140 -22.66 8.45 -12.25
N LEU A 141 -21.55 7.68 -12.31
CA LEU A 141 -21.48 6.42 -13.06
C LEU A 141 -22.06 5.22 -12.29
N GLY A 142 -22.43 5.39 -11.00
CA GLY A 142 -22.97 4.31 -10.19
C GLY A 142 -22.05 3.09 -10.15
N ASP A 143 -22.63 1.89 -10.31
CA ASP A 143 -21.87 0.64 -10.24
C ASP A 143 -20.76 0.50 -11.31
N TRP A 144 -20.86 1.20 -12.44
CA TRP A 144 -19.81 1.23 -13.45
C TRP A 144 -18.56 1.98 -12.99
N GLY A 145 -18.70 2.92 -12.05
CA GLY A 145 -17.60 3.67 -11.46
C GLY A 145 -16.52 2.78 -10.81
N GLN A 146 -16.89 1.59 -10.34
CA GLN A 146 -15.95 0.66 -9.72
C GLN A 146 -14.85 0.17 -10.68
N PHE A 147 -15.09 0.19 -12.00
CA PHE A 147 -14.13 -0.28 -13.00
C PHE A 147 -13.09 0.77 -13.38
N ILE A 148 -13.31 2.05 -13.05
CA ILE A 148 -12.39 3.14 -13.38
C ILE A 148 -11.01 2.91 -12.78
N ILE A 149 -10.95 2.60 -11.48
CA ILE A 149 -9.68 2.43 -10.76
C ILE A 149 -8.90 1.21 -11.26
N PRO A 150 -9.48 -0.01 -11.32
CA PRO A 150 -8.78 -1.19 -11.86
C PRO A 150 -8.28 -0.99 -13.29
N LEU A 151 -9.10 -0.40 -14.17
CA LEU A 151 -8.72 -0.14 -15.55
C LEU A 151 -7.58 0.88 -15.64
N SER A 152 -7.67 1.98 -14.87
CA SER A 152 -6.63 2.99 -14.81
C SER A 152 -5.30 2.42 -14.29
N LEU A 153 -5.35 1.59 -13.24
CA LEU A 153 -4.17 0.91 -12.69
C LEU A 153 -3.55 -0.05 -13.71
N LEU A 154 -4.37 -0.80 -14.44
CA LEU A 154 -3.90 -1.71 -15.50
C LEU A 154 -3.15 -0.94 -16.59
N LEU A 155 -3.77 0.12 -17.11
CA LEU A 155 -3.16 0.95 -18.16
C LEU A 155 -1.89 1.66 -17.67
N PHE A 156 -1.90 2.15 -16.43
CA PHE A 156 -0.75 2.79 -15.81
C PHE A 156 0.40 1.80 -15.61
N ALA A 157 0.13 0.61 -15.07
CA ALA A 157 1.13 -0.44 -14.88
C ALA A 157 1.75 -0.86 -16.23
N PHE A 158 0.91 -1.05 -17.24
CA PHE A 158 1.38 -1.41 -18.59
C PHE A 158 2.27 -0.34 -19.21
N SER A 159 1.82 0.92 -19.21
CA SER A 159 2.61 2.04 -19.76
C SER A 159 3.92 2.25 -19.00
N THR A 160 3.89 2.11 -17.67
CA THR A 160 5.09 2.23 -16.82
C THR A 160 6.09 1.11 -17.12
N THR A 161 5.62 -0.13 -17.28
CA THR A 161 6.49 -1.27 -17.62
C THR A 161 7.22 -1.04 -18.94
N ILE A 162 6.52 -0.54 -19.96
CA ILE A 162 7.13 -0.21 -21.25
C ILE A 162 8.16 0.92 -21.12
N ALA A 163 7.80 2.01 -20.42
CA ALA A 163 8.68 3.15 -20.23
C ALA A 163 9.97 2.77 -19.48
N TRP A 164 9.88 1.99 -18.42
CA TRP A 164 11.05 1.52 -17.66
C TRP A 164 11.93 0.56 -18.49
N SER A 165 11.31 -0.32 -19.29
CA SER A 165 12.06 -1.16 -20.24
C SER A 165 12.88 -0.30 -21.20
N TYR A 166 12.31 0.77 -21.75
CA TYR A 166 13.00 1.70 -22.64
C TYR A 166 14.20 2.39 -21.97
N TYR A 167 14.06 2.84 -20.71
CA TYR A 167 15.20 3.42 -19.98
C TYR A 167 16.32 2.41 -19.79
N GLY A 168 15.99 1.16 -19.48
CA GLY A 168 16.97 0.09 -19.36
C GLY A 168 17.68 -0.19 -20.71
N ASP A 169 16.97 -0.17 -21.83
CA ASP A 169 17.54 -0.30 -23.17
C ASP A 169 18.61 0.74 -23.45
N ARG A 170 18.33 2.00 -23.06
CA ARG A 170 19.27 3.10 -23.24
C ARG A 170 20.52 2.93 -22.37
N ALA A 171 20.33 2.54 -21.10
CA ALA A 171 21.42 2.26 -20.20
C ALA A 171 22.31 1.10 -20.68
N VAL A 172 21.72 -0.02 -21.10
CA VAL A 172 22.43 -1.18 -21.64
C VAL A 172 23.17 -0.83 -22.94
N THR A 173 22.52 -0.07 -23.83
CA THR A 173 23.13 0.38 -25.08
C THR A 173 24.35 1.25 -24.82
N TYR A 174 24.28 2.15 -23.83
CA TYR A 174 25.39 3.02 -23.45
C TYR A 174 26.55 2.25 -22.85
N LEU A 175 26.28 1.30 -21.93
CA LEU A 175 27.31 0.56 -21.20
C LEU A 175 27.95 -0.58 -21.98
N TRP A 176 27.18 -1.35 -22.74
CA TRP A 176 27.61 -2.60 -23.38
C TRP A 176 27.30 -2.68 -24.87
N GLY A 177 26.62 -1.69 -25.42
CA GLY A 177 26.26 -1.65 -26.83
C GLY A 177 24.93 -2.35 -27.15
N THR A 178 24.44 -2.14 -28.39
CA THR A 178 23.13 -2.59 -28.86
C THR A 178 22.95 -4.11 -28.87
N LYS A 179 24.05 -4.86 -28.98
CA LYS A 179 24.05 -6.34 -29.03
C LYS A 179 23.44 -6.96 -27.75
N TYR A 180 23.63 -6.32 -26.61
CA TYR A 180 23.17 -6.84 -25.31
C TYR A 180 21.74 -6.46 -24.94
N VAL A 181 21.10 -5.59 -25.69
CA VAL A 181 19.70 -5.18 -25.45
C VAL A 181 18.74 -6.37 -25.47
N ARG A 182 18.95 -7.33 -26.36
CA ARG A 182 18.12 -8.54 -26.42
C ARG A 182 18.23 -9.39 -25.15
N VAL A 183 19.46 -9.52 -24.62
CA VAL A 183 19.70 -10.23 -23.36
C VAL A 183 19.01 -9.52 -22.20
N TYR A 184 19.12 -8.20 -22.16
CA TYR A 184 18.42 -7.38 -21.17
C TYR A 184 16.90 -7.60 -21.22
N HIS A 185 16.27 -7.59 -22.40
CA HIS A 185 14.83 -7.84 -22.53
C HIS A 185 14.42 -9.21 -21.97
N VAL A 186 15.20 -10.26 -22.22
CA VAL A 186 14.92 -11.59 -21.66
C VAL A 186 15.00 -11.55 -20.12
N ILE A 187 16.05 -10.96 -19.56
CA ILE A 187 16.21 -10.83 -18.10
C ILE A 187 15.06 -10.00 -17.51
N TYR A 188 14.67 -8.89 -18.17
CA TYR A 188 13.60 -8.03 -17.72
C TYR A 188 12.25 -8.77 -17.67
N ILE A 189 11.90 -9.51 -18.72
CA ILE A 189 10.65 -10.30 -18.80
C ILE A 189 10.64 -11.41 -17.74
N VAL A 190 11.75 -12.14 -17.59
CA VAL A 190 11.87 -13.19 -16.57
C VAL A 190 11.77 -12.59 -15.16
N GLY A 191 12.46 -11.48 -14.91
CA GLY A 191 12.39 -10.77 -13.62
C GLY A 191 10.97 -10.28 -13.31
N PHE A 192 10.28 -9.72 -14.30
CA PHE A 192 8.90 -9.28 -14.16
C PHE A 192 7.95 -10.44 -13.82
N PHE A 193 8.14 -11.58 -14.52
CA PHE A 193 7.37 -12.79 -14.26
C PHE A 193 7.63 -13.34 -12.85
N LEU A 194 8.89 -13.44 -12.44
CA LEU A 194 9.25 -13.91 -11.10
C LEU A 194 8.71 -12.99 -9.99
N ALA A 195 8.74 -11.67 -10.20
CA ALA A 195 8.21 -10.70 -9.25
C ALA A 195 6.70 -10.90 -8.98
N SER A 196 5.94 -11.44 -9.94
CA SER A 196 4.50 -11.69 -9.76
C SER A 196 4.20 -12.81 -8.74
N PHE A 197 5.16 -13.67 -8.43
CA PHE A 197 5.05 -14.73 -7.42
C PHE A 197 5.73 -14.38 -6.09
N THR A 198 6.44 -13.26 -6.05
CA THR A 198 7.20 -12.84 -4.88
C THR A 198 6.32 -12.00 -3.94
N ASP A 199 6.60 -12.07 -2.65
CA ASP A 199 5.93 -11.22 -1.66
C ASP A 199 6.18 -9.74 -1.94
N THR A 200 5.10 -8.95 -1.89
CA THR A 200 5.14 -7.52 -2.20
C THR A 200 6.11 -6.75 -1.30
N THR A 201 6.30 -7.17 -0.05
CA THR A 201 7.22 -6.53 0.90
C THR A 201 8.67 -6.64 0.43
N ILE A 202 9.05 -7.83 -0.08
CA ILE A 202 10.41 -8.07 -0.61
C ILE A 202 10.65 -7.18 -1.83
N VAL A 203 9.66 -7.09 -2.74
CA VAL A 203 9.75 -6.25 -3.94
C VAL A 203 9.94 -4.78 -3.57
N TRP A 204 9.17 -4.27 -2.61
CA TRP A 204 9.30 -2.89 -2.13
C TRP A 204 10.64 -2.62 -1.46
N THR A 205 11.14 -3.55 -0.65
CA THR A 205 12.45 -3.41 0.03
C THR A 205 13.58 -3.36 -0.99
N LEU A 206 13.60 -4.28 -1.96
CA LEU A 206 14.59 -4.29 -3.04
C LEU A 206 14.51 -3.02 -3.89
N SER A 207 13.30 -2.57 -4.23
CA SER A 207 13.08 -1.32 -4.95
C SER A 207 13.66 -0.12 -4.18
N GLY A 208 13.41 -0.02 -2.87
CA GLY A 208 13.95 1.04 -2.02
C GLY A 208 15.47 1.07 -1.99
N ILE A 209 16.12 -0.09 -1.85
CA ILE A 209 17.57 -0.21 -1.89
C ILE A 209 18.14 0.23 -3.25
N THR A 210 17.51 -0.22 -4.34
CA THR A 210 17.93 0.10 -5.70
C THR A 210 17.82 1.61 -5.98
N VAL A 211 16.72 2.24 -5.56
CA VAL A 211 16.52 3.70 -5.69
C VAL A 211 17.56 4.46 -4.90
N ALA A 212 17.88 4.03 -3.67
CA ALA A 212 18.91 4.66 -2.85
C ALA A 212 20.30 4.58 -3.52
N LEU A 213 20.66 3.40 -4.04
CA LEU A 213 21.92 3.21 -4.77
C LEU A 213 22.00 4.05 -6.05
N MET A 214 20.88 4.23 -6.76
CA MET A 214 20.82 5.03 -7.97
C MET A 214 20.89 6.53 -7.69
N THR A 215 20.42 6.96 -6.53
CA THR A 215 20.41 8.38 -6.14
C THR A 215 21.82 8.91 -5.90
N LEU A 216 22.73 8.11 -5.34
CA LEU A 216 24.11 8.55 -5.01
C LEU A 216 24.91 9.01 -6.25
N PRO A 217 25.06 8.21 -7.32
CA PRO A 217 25.80 8.64 -8.51
C PRO A 217 25.10 9.81 -9.22
N ASN A 218 23.75 9.85 -9.22
CA ASN A 218 23.01 10.94 -9.81
C ASN A 218 23.26 12.27 -9.07
N LEU A 219 23.26 12.25 -7.74
CA LEU A 219 23.55 13.42 -6.91
C LEU A 219 24.99 13.94 -7.16
N ILE A 220 25.96 13.03 -7.20
CA ILE A 220 27.36 13.36 -7.52
C ILE A 220 27.44 14.00 -8.90
N GLY A 221 26.79 13.41 -9.91
CA GLY A 221 26.73 13.96 -11.28
C GLY A 221 26.16 15.37 -11.32
N ILE A 222 25.04 15.63 -10.65
CA ILE A 222 24.43 16.97 -10.58
C ILE A 222 25.37 17.97 -9.90
N LEU A 223 26.03 17.58 -8.81
CA LEU A 223 26.96 18.43 -8.09
C LEU A 223 28.21 18.79 -8.95
N LEU A 224 28.75 17.84 -9.70
CA LEU A 224 29.86 18.08 -10.63
C LEU A 224 29.47 18.98 -11.79
N LEU A 225 28.24 18.81 -12.33
CA LEU A 225 27.77 19.58 -13.49
C LEU A 225 27.07 20.90 -13.11
N HIS A 226 27.01 21.28 -11.84
CA HIS A 226 26.23 22.45 -11.38
C HIS A 226 26.64 23.76 -12.10
N ARG A 227 27.94 23.90 -12.44
CA ARG A 227 28.44 25.09 -13.15
C ARG A 227 27.95 25.15 -14.59
N GLU A 228 27.89 24.01 -15.28
CA GLU A 228 27.38 23.92 -16.66
C GLU A 228 25.90 24.18 -16.70
N VAL A 229 25.13 23.62 -15.74
CA VAL A 229 23.70 23.89 -15.59
C VAL A 229 23.45 25.38 -15.37
N LYS A 230 24.21 26.02 -14.46
CA LYS A 230 24.08 27.47 -14.21
C LYS A 230 24.36 28.29 -15.46
N ASN A 231 25.38 27.93 -16.22
CA ASN A 231 25.73 28.64 -17.46
C ASN A 231 24.63 28.49 -18.53
N SER A 232 24.11 27.29 -18.70
CA SER A 232 23.00 27.02 -19.63
C SER A 232 21.72 27.76 -19.26
N VAL A 233 21.39 27.84 -17.97
CA VAL A 233 20.24 28.64 -17.47
C VAL A 233 20.44 30.13 -17.74
N ASN A 234 21.64 30.65 -17.47
CA ASN A 234 21.95 32.06 -17.73
C ASN A 234 21.88 32.39 -19.22
N GLU A 235 22.37 31.51 -20.08
CA GLU A 235 22.29 31.65 -21.54
C GLU A 235 20.82 31.63 -22.03
N TYR A 236 20.01 30.71 -21.49
CA TYR A 236 18.57 30.65 -21.79
C TYR A 236 17.87 31.97 -21.45
N TRP A 237 18.09 32.51 -20.25
CA TRP A 237 17.47 33.79 -19.85
C TRP A 237 17.97 34.97 -20.65
N ARG A 238 19.24 34.98 -21.08
CA ARG A 238 19.77 36.00 -21.97
C ARG A 238 19.05 35.99 -23.31
N ARG A 239 18.91 34.81 -23.94
CA ARG A 239 18.19 34.65 -25.22
C ARG A 239 16.72 35.02 -25.13
N MET A 240 16.09 34.78 -23.98
CA MET A 240 14.69 35.17 -23.75
C MET A 240 14.50 36.68 -23.63
N LYS A 241 15.50 37.41 -23.12
CA LYS A 241 15.44 38.88 -23.00
C LYS A 241 15.78 39.61 -24.32
N GLU A 242 16.42 38.94 -25.26
CA GLU A 242 16.78 39.48 -26.58
C GLU A 242 15.64 39.30 -27.62
N LYS A 243 14.55 38.60 -27.26
CA LYS A 243 13.30 38.49 -28.03
C LYS A 243 12.23 39.45 -27.49
#